data_7d83906c8d86db72fc837d6a926fd1c3
#
_entry.id   7d83906c8d86db72fc837d6a926fd1c3
#
_cell.length_a   1.000
_cell.length_b   1.000
_cell.length_c   1.000
_cell.angle_alpha   90.00
_cell.angle_beta   90.00
_cell.angle_gamma   90.00
#
_symmetry.space_group_name_H-M   'P 1'
#
loop_
_entity.id
_entity.type
_entity.pdbx_description
1 polymer ?
#
loop_
_entity_poly.entity_id
_entity_poly.type
_entity_poly.pdbx_seq_one_letter_code
_entity_poly.pdbx_strand_id
1 'polypeptide(L)'
;YREPDRLGGHDPYSASKAAAEIAIASWRSSFCGPGAHQTPHLRIATARAGNVIGGGDWAVDRIVPDAIRALAAGEPIPVRNPLATRPWQHVLEPLGGYLRLAEALACDSEPPCEAFNFGPTLASNRPVQELVELMLSHWSGAWLDQRDPHAPHEAHLLHLQIDKAHHRLG
;
A
#
# COMPACT_ATOMS: atom_id res chain seq x y z
N TYR A 1 9.04 -6.28 -2.09
CA TYR A 1 9.32 -5.39 -3.24
C TYR A 1 10.11 -4.18 -2.76
N ARG A 2 11.17 -3.81 -3.49
CA ARG A 2 11.97 -2.61 -3.27
C ARG A 2 11.62 -1.55 -4.31
N GLU A 3 12.02 -0.31 -4.06
CA GLU A 3 11.75 0.79 -5.00
C GLU A 3 12.37 0.58 -6.39
N PRO A 4 13.60 0.00 -6.54
CA PRO A 4 14.20 -0.25 -7.84
C PRO A 4 13.72 -1.55 -8.52
N ASP A 5 12.87 -2.34 -7.88
CA ASP A 5 12.36 -3.57 -8.48
C ASP A 5 11.54 -3.24 -9.74
N ARG A 6 11.55 -4.18 -10.69
CA ARG A 6 10.88 -3.99 -11.98
C ARG A 6 9.39 -3.69 -11.79
N LEU A 7 8.94 -2.59 -12.36
CA LEU A 7 7.52 -2.22 -12.42
C LEU A 7 6.78 -3.09 -13.44
N GLY A 8 5.53 -3.43 -13.12
CA GLY A 8 4.68 -4.25 -13.97
C GLY A 8 3.43 -4.70 -13.24
N GLY A 9 2.62 -5.52 -13.90
CA GLY A 9 1.41 -6.11 -13.31
C GLY A 9 0.77 -7.11 -14.25
N HIS A 10 0.06 -8.08 -13.68
CA HIS A 10 -0.67 -9.10 -14.40
C HIS A 10 -2.15 -8.73 -14.64
N ASP A 11 -2.60 -7.64 -14.02
CA ASP A 11 -3.97 -7.14 -14.10
C ASP A 11 -3.99 -5.64 -14.43
N PRO A 12 -5.13 -5.10 -14.91
CA PRO A 12 -5.23 -3.69 -15.31
C PRO A 12 -4.95 -2.70 -14.15
N TYR A 13 -5.29 -3.05 -12.91
CA TYR A 13 -5.05 -2.18 -11.76
C TYR A 13 -3.55 -2.05 -11.48
N SER A 14 -2.84 -3.17 -11.33
CA SER A 14 -1.40 -3.16 -11.08
C SER A 14 -0.63 -2.55 -12.26
N ALA A 15 -1.04 -2.82 -13.48
CA ALA A 15 -0.48 -2.20 -14.68
C ALA A 15 -0.66 -0.67 -14.67
N SER A 16 -1.84 -0.16 -14.28
CA SER A 16 -2.09 1.28 -14.19
C SER A 16 -1.22 1.97 -13.14
N LYS A 17 -1.00 1.32 -11.99
CA LYS A 17 -0.11 1.85 -10.94
C LYS A 17 1.35 1.87 -11.40
N ALA A 18 1.80 0.82 -12.09
CA ALA A 18 3.14 0.79 -12.68
C ALA A 18 3.32 1.87 -13.75
N ALA A 19 2.33 2.08 -14.61
CA ALA A 19 2.35 3.13 -15.64
C ALA A 19 2.44 4.53 -15.01
N ALA A 20 1.72 4.80 -13.93
CA ALA A 20 1.81 6.06 -13.19
C ALA A 20 3.23 6.31 -12.66
N GLU A 21 3.88 5.31 -12.05
CA GLU A 21 5.27 5.42 -11.57
C GLU A 21 6.25 5.70 -12.72
N ILE A 22 6.10 5.02 -13.86
CA ILE A 22 6.94 5.25 -15.05
C ILE A 22 6.76 6.68 -15.58
N ALA A 23 5.52 7.16 -15.68
CA ALA A 23 5.23 8.52 -16.14
C ALA A 23 5.85 9.56 -15.18
N ILE A 24 5.68 9.39 -13.86
CA ILE A 24 6.24 10.31 -12.86
C ILE A 24 7.77 10.27 -12.89
N ALA A 25 8.38 9.10 -13.04
CA ALA A 25 9.83 8.99 -13.16
C ALA A 25 10.36 9.73 -14.40
N SER A 26 9.66 9.66 -15.53
CA SER A 26 9.98 10.42 -16.76
C SER A 26 9.88 11.93 -16.52
N TRP A 27 8.80 12.40 -15.88
CA TRP A 27 8.65 13.80 -15.50
C TRP A 27 9.77 14.29 -14.58
N ARG A 28 10.07 13.51 -13.54
CA ARG A 28 11.17 13.80 -12.62
C ARG A 28 12.50 13.94 -13.34
N SER A 29 12.84 12.99 -14.21
CA SER A 29 14.09 13.02 -14.98
C SER A 29 14.15 14.21 -15.95
N SER A 30 13.02 14.66 -16.47
CA SER A 30 12.96 15.74 -17.47
C SER A 30 12.98 17.14 -16.82
N PHE A 31 12.37 17.30 -15.64
CA PHE A 31 12.06 18.61 -15.09
C PHE A 31 12.61 18.88 -13.68
N CYS A 32 13.09 17.84 -12.96
CA CYS A 32 13.67 18.01 -11.64
C CYS A 32 15.21 17.93 -11.71
N GLY A 33 15.89 18.99 -11.27
CA GLY A 33 17.36 19.01 -11.14
C GLY A 33 18.03 20.18 -11.86
N PRO A 34 19.37 20.19 -11.95
CA PRO A 34 20.16 21.34 -12.38
C PRO A 34 20.34 21.48 -13.91
N GLY A 35 19.55 20.82 -14.75
CA GLY A 35 19.70 20.90 -16.23
C GLY A 35 19.01 22.10 -16.86
N ALA A 36 19.39 22.45 -18.12
CA ALA A 36 18.93 23.64 -18.81
C ALA A 36 17.42 23.66 -19.14
N HIS A 37 16.78 22.47 -19.14
CA HIS A 37 15.34 22.32 -19.37
C HIS A 37 14.58 21.97 -18.09
N GLN A 38 15.22 22.04 -16.93
CA GLN A 38 14.67 21.63 -15.67
C GLN A 38 14.19 22.85 -14.88
N THR A 39 13.13 22.68 -14.13
CA THR A 39 12.60 23.69 -13.25
C THR A 39 13.31 23.57 -11.89
N PRO A 40 14.22 24.51 -11.51
CA PRO A 40 15.09 24.34 -10.34
C PRO A 40 14.37 24.13 -9.02
N HIS A 41 13.10 24.51 -8.95
CA HIS A 41 12.28 24.42 -7.73
C HIS A 41 11.26 23.29 -7.76
N LEU A 42 11.16 22.55 -8.87
CA LEU A 42 10.24 21.42 -8.95
C LEU A 42 10.89 20.21 -8.27
N ARG A 43 10.21 19.68 -7.27
CA ARG A 43 10.63 18.52 -6.49
C ARG A 43 9.54 17.47 -6.53
N ILE A 44 9.85 16.28 -7.02
CA ILE A 44 8.87 15.20 -7.21
C ILE A 44 9.39 13.93 -6.54
N ALA A 45 8.61 13.39 -5.63
CA ALA A 45 8.77 12.03 -5.10
C ALA A 45 7.48 11.25 -5.26
N THR A 46 7.57 9.92 -5.20
CA THR A 46 6.41 9.06 -5.13
C THR A 46 6.42 8.28 -3.81
N ALA A 47 5.24 8.12 -3.22
CA ALA A 47 5.03 7.37 -1.99
C ALA A 47 4.11 6.18 -2.28
N ARG A 48 4.59 4.97 -1.96
CA ARG A 48 3.87 3.71 -2.15
C ARG A 48 3.56 3.12 -0.79
N ALA A 49 2.31 2.77 -0.54
CA ALA A 49 1.90 2.07 0.67
C ALA A 49 1.28 0.72 0.33
N GLY A 50 1.38 -0.21 1.26
CA GLY A 50 0.69 -1.51 1.18
C GLY A 50 -0.78 -1.40 1.62
N ASN A 51 -1.31 -2.49 2.19
CA ASN A 51 -2.68 -2.52 2.68
C ASN A 51 -2.84 -1.62 3.91
N VAL A 52 -3.76 -0.68 3.80
CA VAL A 52 -4.03 0.35 4.83
C VAL A 52 -5.43 0.16 5.38
N ILE A 53 -5.56 0.23 6.71
CA ILE A 53 -6.84 0.18 7.41
C ILE A 53 -7.06 1.53 8.11
N GLY A 54 -8.25 2.09 7.96
CA GLY A 54 -8.62 3.34 8.63
C GLY A 54 -10.13 3.56 8.59
N GLY A 55 -10.60 4.49 9.42
CA GLY A 55 -12.01 4.87 9.44
C GLY A 55 -12.45 5.55 8.14
N GLY A 56 -13.74 5.40 7.78
CA GLY A 56 -14.33 6.06 6.62
C GLY A 56 -14.15 5.34 5.28
N ASP A 57 -13.41 4.24 5.22
CA ASP A 57 -13.34 3.39 4.02
C ASP A 57 -14.56 2.44 4.00
N TRP A 58 -15.40 2.59 2.98
CA TRP A 58 -16.56 1.75 2.71
C TRP A 58 -16.53 1.14 1.32
N ALA A 59 -15.36 1.14 0.67
CA ALA A 59 -15.21 0.55 -0.65
C ALA A 59 -15.55 -0.96 -0.63
N VAL A 60 -16.23 -1.40 -1.67
CA VAL A 60 -16.52 -2.83 -1.89
C VAL A 60 -15.23 -3.57 -2.23
N ASP A 61 -15.22 -4.88 -2.03
CA ASP A 61 -14.06 -5.75 -2.26
C ASP A 61 -12.85 -5.44 -1.36
N ARG A 62 -13.11 -4.81 -0.21
CA ARG A 62 -12.14 -4.58 0.87
C ARG A 62 -12.52 -5.41 2.09
N ILE A 63 -11.59 -6.24 2.57
CA ILE A 63 -11.88 -7.22 3.62
C ILE A 63 -12.47 -6.60 4.90
N VAL A 64 -11.97 -5.46 5.37
CA VAL A 64 -12.48 -4.83 6.61
C VAL A 64 -13.87 -4.22 6.40
N PRO A 65 -14.13 -3.35 5.42
CA PRO A 65 -15.49 -2.87 5.13
C PRO A 65 -16.49 -3.98 4.85
N ASP A 66 -16.11 -5.01 4.08
CA ASP A 66 -17.00 -6.14 3.76
C ASP A 66 -17.31 -6.96 5.01
N ALA A 67 -16.33 -7.20 5.87
CA ALA A 67 -16.53 -7.88 7.15
C ALA A 67 -17.49 -7.11 8.06
N ILE A 68 -17.33 -5.79 8.18
CA ILE A 68 -18.20 -4.95 8.99
C ILE A 68 -19.64 -4.98 8.44
N ARG A 69 -19.83 -4.92 7.10
CA ARG A 69 -21.15 -5.03 6.49
C ARG A 69 -21.82 -6.37 6.78
N ALA A 70 -21.08 -7.48 6.63
CA ALA A 70 -21.59 -8.81 6.92
C ALA A 70 -22.00 -8.96 8.39
N LEU A 71 -21.12 -8.57 9.32
CA LEU A 71 -21.40 -8.64 10.75
C LEU A 71 -22.58 -7.76 11.17
N ALA A 72 -22.70 -6.57 10.61
CA ALA A 72 -23.84 -5.69 10.87
C ALA A 72 -25.17 -6.26 10.33
N ALA A 73 -25.11 -7.05 9.26
CA ALA A 73 -26.28 -7.78 8.73
C ALA A 73 -26.55 -9.11 9.45
N GLY A 74 -25.72 -9.53 10.38
CA GLY A 74 -25.81 -10.84 11.04
C GLY A 74 -25.41 -12.01 10.14
N GLU A 75 -24.65 -11.72 9.08
CA GLU A 75 -24.19 -12.70 8.10
C GLU A 75 -22.74 -13.10 8.34
N PRO A 76 -22.31 -14.31 7.92
CA PRO A 76 -20.91 -14.69 8.00
C PRO A 76 -20.06 -13.86 7.03
N ILE A 77 -18.82 -13.53 7.43
CA ILE A 77 -17.85 -12.79 6.62
C ILE A 77 -17.38 -13.68 5.46
N PRO A 78 -17.59 -13.31 4.19
CA PRO A 78 -17.06 -14.06 3.05
C PRO A 78 -15.56 -13.80 2.88
N VAL A 79 -14.72 -14.83 2.93
CA VAL A 79 -13.27 -14.72 2.79
C VAL A 79 -12.81 -15.49 1.55
N ARG A 80 -12.39 -14.76 0.51
CA ARG A 80 -11.98 -15.35 -0.76
C ARG A 80 -10.58 -15.95 -0.74
N ASN A 81 -9.67 -15.39 0.06
CA ASN A 81 -8.27 -15.85 0.12
C ASN A 81 -7.73 -15.75 1.55
N PRO A 82 -8.14 -16.66 2.45
CA PRO A 82 -7.77 -16.59 3.87
C PRO A 82 -6.26 -16.72 4.14
N LEU A 83 -5.54 -17.44 3.27
CA LEU A 83 -4.11 -17.69 3.45
C LEU A 83 -3.21 -16.60 2.82
N ALA A 84 -3.76 -15.69 2.05
CA ALA A 84 -2.98 -14.60 1.49
C ALA A 84 -2.47 -13.68 2.61
N THR A 85 -1.17 -13.41 2.60
CA THR A 85 -0.55 -12.49 3.57
C THR A 85 -0.53 -11.07 3.04
N ARG A 86 -0.79 -10.11 3.94
CA ARG A 86 -0.80 -8.68 3.62
C ARG A 86 -0.05 -7.89 4.70
N PRO A 87 0.66 -6.83 4.31
CA PRO A 87 1.35 -5.92 5.22
C PRO A 87 0.34 -4.92 5.81
N TRP A 88 -0.43 -5.38 6.79
CA TRP A 88 -1.47 -4.57 7.42
C TRP A 88 -0.87 -3.41 8.20
N GLN A 89 -1.40 -2.21 7.99
CA GLN A 89 -0.99 -1.01 8.71
C GLN A 89 -2.18 -0.05 8.93
N HIS A 90 -2.13 0.72 10.00
CA HIS A 90 -3.10 1.78 10.24
C HIS A 90 -2.80 2.97 9.32
N VAL A 91 -3.85 3.68 8.87
CA VAL A 91 -3.72 4.79 7.92
C VAL A 91 -2.78 5.90 8.38
N LEU A 92 -2.65 6.13 9.67
CA LEU A 92 -1.76 7.16 10.22
C LEU A 92 -0.28 6.85 10.00
N GLU A 93 0.10 5.58 9.88
CA GLU A 93 1.49 5.18 9.63
C GLU A 93 2.00 5.70 8.28
N PRO A 94 1.40 5.32 7.13
CA PRO A 94 1.86 5.85 5.85
C PRO A 94 1.65 7.36 5.72
N LEU A 95 0.59 7.94 6.33
CA LEU A 95 0.39 9.39 6.31
C LEU A 95 1.51 10.12 7.06
N GLY A 96 1.97 9.60 8.20
CA GLY A 96 3.15 10.12 8.90
C GLY A 96 4.38 10.12 7.98
N GLY A 97 4.64 9.00 7.30
CA GLY A 97 5.73 8.89 6.33
C GLY A 97 5.60 9.87 5.15
N TYR A 98 4.37 10.10 4.65
CA TYR A 98 4.13 11.07 3.57
C TYR A 98 4.43 12.51 4.02
N LEU A 99 4.07 12.87 5.27
CA LEU A 99 4.40 14.18 5.82
C LEU A 99 5.92 14.36 5.97
N ARG A 100 6.63 13.34 6.46
CA ARG A 100 8.10 13.38 6.54
C ARG A 100 8.75 13.51 5.16
N LEU A 101 8.24 12.79 4.15
CA LEU A 101 8.72 12.93 2.77
C LEU A 101 8.46 14.34 2.23
N ALA A 102 7.28 14.91 2.49
CA ALA A 102 6.94 16.26 2.07
C ALA A 102 7.85 17.32 2.74
N GLU A 103 8.13 17.16 4.04
CA GLU A 103 9.07 18.00 4.78
C GLU A 103 10.48 17.93 4.19
N ALA A 104 10.99 16.72 3.95
CA ALA A 104 12.30 16.52 3.34
C ALA A 104 12.37 17.13 1.92
N LEU A 105 11.34 16.96 1.11
CA LEU A 105 11.23 17.60 -0.19
C LEU A 105 11.25 19.12 -0.12
N ALA A 106 10.64 19.72 0.93
CA ALA A 106 10.58 21.16 1.08
C ALA A 106 11.85 21.78 1.66
N CYS A 107 12.46 21.13 2.63
CA CYS A 107 13.47 21.72 3.52
C CYS A 107 14.89 21.25 3.25
N ASP A 108 15.11 20.04 2.72
CA ASP A 108 16.45 19.50 2.55
C ASP A 108 17.21 20.21 1.43
N SER A 109 18.51 20.38 1.62
CA SER A 109 19.43 20.90 0.61
C SER A 109 19.55 19.94 -0.58
N GLU A 110 19.45 18.63 -0.32
CA GLU A 110 19.42 17.55 -1.31
C GLU A 110 18.09 16.81 -1.21
N PRO A 111 17.02 17.37 -1.80
CA PRO A 111 15.69 16.81 -1.64
C PRO A 111 15.58 15.41 -2.25
N PRO A 112 14.90 14.48 -1.56
CA PRO A 112 14.80 13.08 -1.98
C PRO A 112 13.80 12.91 -3.13
N CYS A 113 14.13 13.38 -4.32
CA CYS A 113 13.28 13.28 -5.53
C CYS A 113 13.29 11.86 -6.11
N GLU A 114 12.76 10.91 -5.35
CA GLU A 114 12.78 9.48 -5.64
C GLU A 114 11.46 8.80 -5.28
N ALA A 115 11.36 7.47 -5.53
CA ALA A 115 10.27 6.65 -5.03
C ALA A 115 10.59 6.14 -3.61
N PHE A 116 9.56 6.09 -2.75
CA PHE A 116 9.65 5.55 -1.39
C PHE A 116 8.53 4.57 -1.11
N ASN A 117 8.86 3.47 -0.45
CA ASN A 117 7.91 2.51 0.08
C ASN A 117 7.65 2.80 1.57
N PHE A 118 6.36 2.81 1.94
CA PHE A 118 5.90 2.93 3.32
C PHE A 118 5.09 1.69 3.67
N GLY A 119 5.44 1.03 4.74
CA GLY A 119 4.79 -0.20 5.17
C GLY A 119 5.24 -0.61 6.56
N PRO A 120 4.61 -1.62 7.14
CA PRO A 120 5.01 -2.17 8.42
C PRO A 120 6.24 -3.05 8.27
N THR A 121 6.82 -3.44 9.41
CA THR A 121 7.84 -4.49 9.47
C THR A 121 7.27 -5.85 9.04
N LEU A 122 8.14 -6.81 8.73
CA LEU A 122 7.74 -8.19 8.39
C LEU A 122 6.85 -8.84 9.47
N ALA A 123 7.03 -8.47 10.72
CA ALA A 123 6.21 -8.98 11.83
C ALA A 123 4.71 -8.67 11.70
N SER A 124 4.34 -7.63 10.95
CA SER A 124 2.95 -7.25 10.69
C SER A 124 2.39 -7.84 9.39
N ASN A 125 3.15 -8.69 8.72
CA ASN A 125 2.68 -9.40 7.53
C ASN A 125 1.88 -10.64 7.97
N ARG A 126 0.55 -10.51 7.98
CA ARG A 126 -0.37 -11.52 8.54
C ARG A 126 -1.34 -12.03 7.49
N PRO A 127 -1.76 -13.31 7.58
CA PRO A 127 -2.84 -13.85 6.76
C PRO A 127 -4.14 -13.06 6.93
N VAL A 128 -4.95 -13.03 5.88
CA VAL A 128 -6.30 -12.44 5.93
C VAL A 128 -7.14 -13.11 7.02
N GLN A 129 -7.01 -14.42 7.19
CA GLN A 129 -7.70 -15.18 8.23
C GLN A 129 -7.41 -14.63 9.62
N GLU A 130 -6.15 -14.35 9.97
CA GLU A 130 -5.81 -13.80 11.29
C GLU A 130 -6.47 -12.43 11.54
N LEU A 131 -6.57 -11.58 10.51
CA LEU A 131 -7.27 -10.31 10.62
C LEU A 131 -8.76 -10.53 10.91
N VAL A 132 -9.40 -11.45 10.19
CA VAL A 132 -10.82 -11.77 10.38
C VAL A 132 -11.08 -12.37 11.75
N GLU A 133 -10.23 -13.28 12.22
CA GLU A 133 -10.31 -13.87 13.57
C GLU A 133 -10.14 -12.81 14.67
N LEU A 134 -9.24 -11.85 14.45
CA LEU A 134 -9.09 -10.72 15.36
C LEU A 134 -10.37 -9.85 15.40
N MET A 135 -11.00 -9.58 14.26
CA MET A 135 -12.28 -8.85 14.23
C MET A 135 -13.37 -9.61 15.00
N LEU A 136 -13.45 -10.93 14.82
CA LEU A 136 -14.42 -11.80 15.49
C LEU A 136 -14.18 -11.91 17.01
N SER A 137 -12.98 -11.63 17.49
CA SER A 137 -12.71 -11.53 18.93
C SER A 137 -13.37 -10.31 19.59
N HIS A 138 -13.74 -9.29 18.80
CA HIS A 138 -14.39 -8.06 19.25
C HIS A 138 -15.86 -7.96 18.85
N TRP A 139 -16.29 -8.74 17.85
CA TRP A 139 -17.66 -8.72 17.34
C TRP A 139 -18.11 -10.15 17.04
N SER A 140 -19.14 -10.61 17.73
CA SER A 140 -19.67 -11.97 17.56
C SER A 140 -20.15 -12.23 16.15
N GLY A 141 -19.72 -13.34 15.56
CA GLY A 141 -20.08 -13.73 14.20
C GLY A 141 -19.31 -14.97 13.75
N ALA A 142 -19.30 -15.21 12.47
CA ALA A 142 -18.54 -16.28 11.84
C ALA A 142 -17.93 -15.78 10.52
N TRP A 143 -17.04 -16.55 9.96
CA TRP A 143 -16.56 -16.34 8.59
C TRP A 143 -16.71 -17.60 7.76
N LEU A 144 -16.83 -17.44 6.46
CA LEU A 144 -16.97 -18.51 5.49
C LEU A 144 -15.81 -18.48 4.50
N ASP A 145 -15.15 -19.62 4.34
CA ASP A 145 -14.14 -19.82 3.31
C ASP A 145 -14.83 -19.91 1.93
N GLN A 146 -14.59 -18.91 1.10
CA GLN A 146 -15.12 -18.81 -0.27
C GLN A 146 -14.00 -18.86 -1.30
N ARG A 147 -12.96 -19.64 -1.06
CA ARG A 147 -11.89 -19.82 -2.06
C ARG A 147 -12.47 -20.39 -3.35
N ASP A 148 -12.14 -19.71 -4.45
CA ASP A 148 -12.44 -20.20 -5.79
C ASP A 148 -11.12 -20.62 -6.44
N PRO A 149 -10.93 -21.93 -6.74
CA PRO A 149 -9.72 -22.40 -7.40
C PRO A 149 -9.55 -21.87 -8.83
N HIS A 150 -10.60 -21.30 -9.42
CA HIS A 150 -10.60 -20.69 -10.76
C HIS A 150 -10.53 -19.16 -10.72
N ALA A 151 -10.44 -18.54 -9.52
CA ALA A 151 -10.32 -17.10 -9.40
C ALA A 151 -9.06 -16.57 -10.11
N PRO A 152 -9.10 -15.34 -10.64
CA PRO A 152 -7.92 -14.69 -11.18
C PRO A 152 -6.78 -14.67 -10.17
N HIS A 153 -5.55 -14.77 -10.67
CA HIS A 153 -4.35 -14.76 -9.83
C HIS A 153 -4.32 -13.52 -8.93
N GLU A 154 -4.37 -13.73 -7.63
CA GLU A 154 -4.12 -12.71 -6.63
C GLU A 154 -2.76 -12.99 -5.96
N ALA A 155 -1.97 -11.94 -5.72
CA ALA A 155 -0.68 -12.08 -5.06
C ALA A 155 -0.83 -12.71 -3.66
N HIS A 156 -0.24 -13.89 -3.46
CA HIS A 156 -0.26 -14.58 -2.16
C HIS A 156 0.59 -13.88 -1.12
N LEU A 157 1.71 -13.30 -1.54
CA LEU A 157 2.65 -12.59 -0.68
C LEU A 157 2.85 -11.17 -1.20
N LEU A 158 2.53 -10.19 -0.39
CA LEU A 158 2.83 -8.79 -0.65
C LEU A 158 3.60 -8.23 0.55
N HIS A 159 4.81 -7.72 0.30
CA HIS A 159 5.60 -7.02 1.30
C HIS A 159 6.43 -5.94 0.61
N LEU A 160 6.49 -4.76 1.24
CA LEU A 160 7.31 -3.64 0.80
C LEU A 160 8.56 -3.55 1.68
N GLN A 161 9.73 -3.47 1.05
CA GLN A 161 10.96 -3.12 1.74
C GLN A 161 10.93 -1.63 2.06
N ILE A 162 11.13 -1.29 3.32
CA ILE A 162 10.96 0.08 3.85
C ILE A 162 12.26 0.71 4.34
N ASP A 163 13.38 0.00 4.24
CA ASP A 163 14.67 0.44 4.77
C ASP A 163 15.11 1.80 4.21
N LYS A 164 14.78 2.08 2.95
CA LYS A 164 15.09 3.36 2.32
C LYS A 164 14.37 4.52 3.00
N ALA A 165 13.08 4.35 3.30
CA ALA A 165 12.31 5.37 3.99
C ALA A 165 12.88 5.63 5.39
N HIS A 166 13.14 4.57 6.17
CA HIS A 166 13.76 4.70 7.49
C HIS A 166 15.14 5.34 7.45
N HIS A 167 15.98 4.98 6.48
CA HIS A 167 17.33 5.51 6.40
C HIS A 167 17.38 6.98 5.97
N ARG A 168 16.48 7.40 5.06
CA ARG A 168 16.50 8.73 4.44
C ARG A 168 15.59 9.74 5.14
N LEU A 169 14.54 9.27 5.82
CA LEU A 169 13.49 10.12 6.40
C LEU A 169 13.38 10.01 7.93
N GLY A 170 13.97 8.98 8.55
CA GLY A 170 13.95 8.73 9.98
C GLY A 170 12.80 7.81 10.34
#